data_5a94c8e7d012c2b7a95edb305dd257dc
#
_entry.id   5a94c8e7d012c2b7a95edb305dd257dc
#
_cell.length_a   1.000
_cell.length_b   1.000
_cell.length_c   1.000
_cell.angle_alpha   90.00
_cell.angle_beta   90.00
_cell.angle_gamma   90.00
#
_symmetry.space_group_name_H-M   'P 1'
#
loop_
_entity.id
_entity.type
_entity.pdbx_description
1 polymer ?
#
loop_
_entity_poly.entity_id
_entity_poly.type
_entity_poly.pdbx_seq_one_letter_code
_entity_poly.pdbx_strand_id
1 'polypeptide(L)'
;LKVDVVLRNGRILDGTGAPELLGDLAIRGGKIVSLGREVEADEVIDATGKVVAPGFIDLHSHGDLVLAWPSDERLSLLEGRIAQGITTEIVGNCGLGAAPLFGDATKILPQINGWMTPAPFAWSWKGTGDYLSHLERVGLPVNVGTLAPHGPLRLGVHSLAPGETSGEAKRLMAEALDAALQEGAFGLSVGLIYPPGMYTSTEELSYLARRVARTGGVFTSHVRGSSETLLDAVSEILRIGLETGVRVHHSHAEAVGRRHWPKLAQLLEMEAAARAEGIRVSADMFPYTVAATMMLAIFPPWSLAGGLPGLIERLKNAQERERIRVSIDTVSPSWPPWREGGWPHNLVKAVGWDRIRVSTVGSDRNRSAEGMTLEELGRARGRDAFDAIADLMIQEEGNVGQFVEDISGEEGIATLVKQRDIAFVTDANDYGKGKPYPAAYGSFPRVLGRYVRKEGLLTLPEAVRRMTSLPASILGLEDRGVLREGAFADAVVFDPELIEDRASLEEPRLRAQGVEMVLVNGKVVYRAGALTGALPGVALRR
;
A
#
# COMPACT_ATOMS: atom_id res chain seq x y z
N LEU A 1 -25.02 6.18 33.48
CA LEU A 1 -24.96 5.18 32.41
C LEU A 1 -23.71 4.37 32.60
N LYS A 2 -23.83 3.05 32.87
CA LYS A 2 -22.67 2.17 32.97
C LYS A 2 -22.24 1.76 31.55
N VAL A 3 -20.94 1.84 31.25
CA VAL A 3 -20.35 1.50 29.95
C VAL A 3 -19.37 0.33 30.08
N ASP A 4 -18.95 -0.26 28.96
CA ASP A 4 -18.07 -1.44 28.98
C ASP A 4 -16.64 -1.03 29.36
N VAL A 5 -16.13 0.02 28.71
CA VAL A 5 -14.75 0.51 28.87
C VAL A 5 -14.74 2.04 28.90
N VAL A 6 -13.90 2.63 29.74
CA VAL A 6 -13.55 4.05 29.69
C VAL A 6 -12.04 4.23 29.65
N LEU A 7 -11.56 5.02 28.66
CA LEU A 7 -10.20 5.57 28.66
C LEU A 7 -10.25 6.90 29.39
N ARG A 8 -9.66 6.97 30.60
CA ARG A 8 -9.82 8.09 31.53
C ARG A 8 -8.64 9.06 31.50
N ASN A 9 -8.94 10.36 31.64
CA ASN A 9 -7.96 11.43 31.74
C ASN A 9 -7.02 11.56 30.50
N GLY A 10 -7.45 11.15 29.32
CA GLY A 10 -6.64 11.19 28.11
C GLY A 10 -6.59 12.58 27.47
N ARG A 11 -5.52 12.85 26.71
CA ARG A 11 -5.42 13.95 25.76
C ARG A 11 -6.09 13.47 24.45
N ILE A 12 -7.36 13.82 24.28
CA ILE A 12 -8.19 13.32 23.18
C ILE A 12 -7.96 14.15 21.93
N LEU A 13 -7.55 13.53 20.83
CA LEU A 13 -7.55 14.05 19.48
C LEU A 13 -8.69 13.38 18.72
N ASP A 14 -9.68 14.16 18.27
CA ASP A 14 -10.88 13.60 17.65
C ASP A 14 -10.71 13.12 16.21
N GLY A 15 -9.52 13.35 15.61
CA GLY A 15 -9.20 13.00 14.23
C GLY A 15 -9.57 14.09 13.20
N THR A 16 -10.23 15.18 13.57
CA THR A 16 -10.62 16.24 12.63
C THR A 16 -9.50 17.26 12.35
N GLY A 17 -8.43 17.23 13.12
CA GLY A 17 -7.39 18.26 13.14
C GLY A 17 -7.68 19.39 14.13
N ALA A 18 -8.77 19.28 14.91
CA ALA A 18 -9.09 20.18 16.00
C ALA A 18 -8.06 20.05 17.16
N PRO A 19 -7.90 21.09 18.00
CA PRO A 19 -7.09 21.02 19.21
C PRO A 19 -7.52 19.89 20.14
N GLU A 20 -6.57 19.39 20.94
CA GLU A 20 -6.84 18.32 21.92
C GLU A 20 -7.85 18.75 23.00
N LEU A 21 -8.63 17.77 23.48
CA LEU A 21 -9.51 17.86 24.62
C LEU A 21 -9.01 16.96 25.74
N LEU A 22 -8.90 17.46 26.96
CA LEU A 22 -8.66 16.61 28.14
C LEU A 22 -9.98 16.01 28.62
N GLY A 23 -10.03 14.70 28.79
CA GLY A 23 -11.24 14.03 29.28
C GLY A 23 -11.26 12.52 29.05
N ASP A 24 -12.45 11.97 29.15
CA ASP A 24 -12.69 10.53 29.07
C ASP A 24 -13.29 10.15 27.73
N LEU A 25 -12.92 8.98 27.21
CA LEU A 25 -13.56 8.32 26.06
C LEU A 25 -14.32 7.08 26.58
N ALA A 26 -15.65 7.09 26.48
CA ALA A 26 -16.51 6.01 26.96
C ALA A 26 -17.04 5.15 25.83
N ILE A 27 -16.92 3.83 25.97
CA ILE A 27 -17.23 2.82 24.96
C ILE A 27 -18.27 1.84 25.49
N ARG A 28 -19.30 1.56 24.68
CA ARG A 28 -20.31 0.52 24.94
C ARG A 28 -20.76 -0.14 23.65
N GLY A 29 -20.77 -1.47 23.61
CA GLY A 29 -21.18 -2.26 22.44
C GLY A 29 -20.36 -1.95 21.18
N GLY A 30 -19.06 -1.68 21.32
CA GLY A 30 -18.18 -1.36 20.22
C GLY A 30 -18.32 0.06 19.65
N LYS A 31 -19.15 0.91 20.27
CA LYS A 31 -19.39 2.30 19.86
C LYS A 31 -18.94 3.27 20.94
N ILE A 32 -18.54 4.46 20.51
CA ILE A 32 -18.28 5.60 21.40
C ILE A 32 -19.63 6.15 21.84
N VAL A 33 -19.86 6.26 23.15
CA VAL A 33 -21.13 6.72 23.73
C VAL A 33 -20.98 8.02 24.51
N SER A 34 -19.77 8.43 24.85
CA SER A 34 -19.49 9.73 25.46
C SER A 34 -18.05 10.15 25.21
N LEU A 35 -17.83 11.45 25.07
CA LEU A 35 -16.53 12.08 24.94
C LEU A 35 -16.39 13.24 25.92
N GLY A 36 -15.31 13.28 26.67
CA GLY A 36 -14.98 14.36 27.62
C GLY A 36 -15.75 14.34 28.94
N ARG A 37 -16.67 13.38 29.15
CA ARG A 37 -17.50 13.31 30.36
C ARG A 37 -17.15 12.08 31.21
N GLU A 38 -17.10 12.26 32.51
CA GLU A 38 -16.92 11.16 33.43
C GLU A 38 -18.15 10.24 33.47
N VAL A 39 -17.91 8.92 33.35
CA VAL A 39 -18.94 7.88 33.41
C VAL A 39 -18.45 6.68 34.22
N GLU A 40 -19.38 5.87 34.77
CA GLU A 40 -19.06 4.58 35.37
C GLU A 40 -18.85 3.53 34.27
N ALA A 41 -17.83 2.67 34.45
CA ALA A 41 -17.47 1.63 33.50
C ALA A 41 -17.16 0.30 34.18
N ASP A 42 -17.31 -0.81 33.45
CA ASP A 42 -16.86 -2.13 33.91
C ASP A 42 -15.33 -2.22 33.92
N GLU A 43 -14.66 -1.65 32.92
CA GLU A 43 -13.20 -1.51 32.84
C GLU A 43 -12.81 -0.03 32.73
N VAL A 44 -11.89 0.39 33.61
CA VAL A 44 -11.30 1.74 33.61
C VAL A 44 -9.84 1.62 33.24
N ILE A 45 -9.45 2.31 32.18
CA ILE A 45 -8.08 2.36 31.67
C ILE A 45 -7.56 3.79 31.87
N ASP A 46 -6.51 3.96 32.65
CA ASP A 46 -5.89 5.27 32.85
C ASP A 46 -5.07 5.67 31.63
N ALA A 47 -5.42 6.79 31.02
CA ALA A 47 -4.74 7.40 29.88
C ALA A 47 -4.07 8.74 30.25
N THR A 48 -3.83 8.98 31.55
CA THR A 48 -3.20 10.21 32.03
C THR A 48 -1.85 10.45 31.34
N GLY A 49 -1.69 11.62 30.74
CA GLY A 49 -0.48 12.01 30.00
C GLY A 49 -0.36 11.39 28.59
N LYS A 50 -1.28 10.49 28.22
CA LYS A 50 -1.27 9.84 26.91
C LYS A 50 -2.23 10.52 25.93
N VAL A 51 -1.95 10.35 24.65
CA VAL A 51 -2.86 10.73 23.57
C VAL A 51 -3.81 9.58 23.30
N VAL A 52 -5.10 9.91 23.24
CA VAL A 52 -6.17 9.03 22.74
C VAL A 52 -6.63 9.58 21.41
N ALA A 53 -6.42 8.83 20.34
CA ALA A 53 -6.78 9.22 18.98
C ALA A 53 -7.63 8.14 18.31
N PRO A 54 -8.34 8.44 17.20
CA PRO A 54 -8.91 7.39 16.37
C PRO A 54 -7.82 6.41 15.94
N GLY A 55 -8.17 5.14 15.85
CA GLY A 55 -7.26 4.15 15.27
C GLY A 55 -6.87 4.54 13.84
N PHE A 56 -5.63 4.33 13.50
CA PHE A 56 -5.09 4.74 12.21
C PHE A 56 -5.66 3.89 11.08
N ILE A 57 -5.88 4.54 9.93
CA ILE A 57 -6.39 3.92 8.70
C ILE A 57 -5.26 3.91 7.68
N ASP A 58 -4.77 2.72 7.35
CA ASP A 58 -3.80 2.51 6.29
C ASP A 58 -4.52 2.31 4.95
N LEU A 59 -4.52 3.35 4.11
CA LEU A 59 -5.16 3.31 2.79
C LEU A 59 -4.42 2.42 1.80
N HIS A 60 -3.15 2.15 2.03
CA HIS A 60 -2.27 1.49 1.08
C HIS A 60 -1.50 0.37 1.76
N SER A 61 -2.04 -0.83 1.63
CA SER A 61 -1.50 -2.05 2.21
C SER A 61 -1.47 -3.17 1.16
N HIS A 62 -0.54 -4.10 1.35
CA HIS A 62 -0.40 -5.32 0.56
C HIS A 62 -0.57 -6.57 1.43
N GLY A 63 -1.44 -6.48 2.45
CA GLY A 63 -1.77 -7.56 3.38
C GLY A 63 -2.71 -8.64 2.85
N ASP A 64 -3.15 -8.55 1.62
CA ASP A 64 -4.21 -9.37 1.00
C ASP A 64 -4.13 -10.86 1.35
N LEU A 65 -2.96 -11.47 1.18
CA LEU A 65 -2.77 -12.90 1.34
C LEU A 65 -2.33 -13.30 2.75
N VAL A 66 -1.69 -12.40 3.49
CA VAL A 66 -1.36 -12.65 4.91
C VAL A 66 -2.64 -12.66 5.73
N LEU A 67 -3.53 -11.69 5.51
CA LEU A 67 -4.85 -11.63 6.17
C LEU A 67 -5.72 -12.85 5.85
N ALA A 68 -5.63 -13.35 4.61
CA ALA A 68 -6.39 -14.52 4.15
C ALA A 68 -5.77 -15.86 4.52
N TRP A 69 -4.52 -15.89 5.00
CA TRP A 69 -3.83 -17.13 5.33
C TRP A 69 -4.47 -17.81 6.53
N PRO A 70 -4.96 -19.08 6.41
CA PRO A 70 -5.72 -19.74 7.46
C PRO A 70 -4.81 -20.39 8.53
N SER A 71 -3.86 -19.60 9.05
CA SER A 71 -2.93 -20.00 10.12
C SER A 71 -2.87 -18.90 11.18
N ASP A 72 -2.85 -19.28 12.46
CA ASP A 72 -2.69 -18.32 13.56
C ASP A 72 -1.31 -17.65 13.55
N GLU A 73 -0.31 -18.25 12.88
CA GLU A 73 1.00 -17.64 12.68
C GLU A 73 0.92 -16.29 11.97
N ARG A 74 -0.14 -16.05 11.15
CA ARG A 74 -0.36 -14.75 10.50
C ARG A 74 -0.41 -13.58 11.48
N LEU A 75 -0.88 -13.82 12.71
CA LEU A 75 -1.00 -12.75 13.72
C LEU A 75 0.37 -12.17 14.07
N SER A 76 1.42 -13.00 14.10
CA SER A 76 2.79 -12.51 14.32
C SER A 76 3.29 -11.62 13.18
N LEU A 77 2.85 -11.86 11.94
CA LEU A 77 3.18 -11.05 10.78
C LEU A 77 2.39 -9.73 10.74
N LEU A 78 1.19 -9.71 11.30
CA LEU A 78 0.33 -8.53 11.40
C LEU A 78 0.66 -7.66 12.62
N GLU A 79 1.39 -8.20 13.61
CA GLU A 79 1.68 -7.51 14.87
C GLU A 79 2.39 -6.18 14.67
N GLY A 80 3.39 -6.11 13.77
CA GLY A 80 4.13 -4.88 13.50
C GLY A 80 3.24 -3.74 12.99
N ARG A 81 2.16 -4.07 12.29
CA ARG A 81 1.17 -3.12 11.78
C ARG A 81 0.23 -2.65 12.89
N ILE A 82 -0.30 -3.58 13.68
CA ILE A 82 -1.19 -3.27 14.80
C ILE A 82 -0.44 -2.47 15.86
N ALA A 83 0.81 -2.81 16.12
CA ALA A 83 1.70 -2.09 17.05
C ALA A 83 2.02 -0.64 16.64
N GLN A 84 1.71 -0.24 15.40
CA GLN A 84 1.76 1.15 14.95
C GLN A 84 0.50 1.96 15.27
N GLY A 85 -0.58 1.31 15.74
CA GLY A 85 -1.88 1.94 15.97
C GLY A 85 -2.89 1.74 14.83
N ILE A 86 -2.58 0.89 13.83
CA ILE A 86 -3.47 0.62 12.69
C ILE A 86 -4.66 -0.22 13.18
N THR A 87 -5.86 0.25 12.90
CA THR A 87 -7.14 -0.43 13.21
C THR A 87 -7.93 -0.77 11.95
N THR A 88 -7.57 -0.16 10.84
CA THR A 88 -8.21 -0.38 9.54
C THR A 88 -7.15 -0.36 8.45
N GLU A 89 -7.19 -1.33 7.54
CA GLU A 89 -6.33 -1.36 6.37
C GLU A 89 -7.11 -1.65 5.09
N ILE A 90 -6.65 -1.04 3.99
CA ILE A 90 -7.20 -1.23 2.67
C ILE A 90 -6.20 -2.00 1.83
N VAL A 91 -6.64 -3.15 1.34
CA VAL A 91 -5.86 -4.05 0.48
C VAL A 91 -6.31 -3.98 -0.98
N GLY A 92 -5.68 -4.74 -1.87
CA GLY A 92 -5.96 -4.70 -3.30
C GLY A 92 -5.36 -3.49 -4.00
N ASN A 93 -4.30 -2.90 -3.46
CA ASN A 93 -3.62 -1.73 -4.02
C ASN A 93 -2.71 -2.07 -5.22
N CYS A 94 -2.25 -1.06 -5.96
CA CYS A 94 -1.31 -1.15 -7.08
C CYS A 94 -1.72 -2.13 -8.19
N GLY A 95 -3.04 -2.35 -8.38
CA GLY A 95 -3.55 -3.34 -9.32
C GLY A 95 -3.22 -4.79 -8.94
N LEU A 96 -2.63 -4.99 -7.77
CA LEU A 96 -2.30 -6.28 -7.16
C LEU A 96 -3.38 -6.65 -6.15
N GLY A 97 -3.70 -7.93 -5.99
CA GLY A 97 -4.68 -8.34 -4.98
C GLY A 97 -5.15 -9.77 -5.19
N ALA A 98 -6.04 -10.22 -4.30
CA ALA A 98 -6.44 -11.61 -4.21
C ALA A 98 -7.75 -11.94 -4.96
N ALA A 99 -8.56 -10.93 -5.30
CA ALA A 99 -9.88 -11.10 -5.94
C ALA A 99 -10.19 -9.93 -6.90
N PRO A 100 -11.06 -10.13 -7.92
CA PRO A 100 -11.80 -11.36 -8.24
C PRO A 100 -10.95 -12.41 -8.98
N LEU A 101 -11.35 -13.69 -8.89
CA LEU A 101 -10.75 -14.82 -9.59
C LEU A 101 -11.71 -15.35 -10.64
N PHE A 102 -11.46 -15.07 -11.92
CA PHE A 102 -12.24 -15.60 -13.05
C PHE A 102 -11.34 -15.77 -14.27
N GLY A 103 -11.79 -16.56 -15.26
CA GLY A 103 -11.01 -16.86 -16.44
C GLY A 103 -9.59 -17.33 -16.11
N ASP A 104 -8.61 -16.78 -16.82
CA ASP A 104 -7.19 -17.14 -16.62
C ASP A 104 -6.62 -16.63 -15.27
N ALA A 105 -7.22 -15.61 -14.65
CA ALA A 105 -6.78 -15.12 -13.34
C ALA A 105 -6.81 -16.21 -12.28
N THR A 106 -7.75 -17.17 -12.37
CA THR A 106 -7.86 -18.30 -11.43
C THR A 106 -6.58 -19.14 -11.36
N LYS A 107 -5.85 -19.26 -12.47
CA LYS A 107 -4.62 -20.05 -12.56
C LYS A 107 -3.37 -19.19 -12.39
N ILE A 108 -3.37 -17.99 -12.97
CA ILE A 108 -2.17 -17.15 -13.07
C ILE A 108 -1.93 -16.37 -11.78
N LEU A 109 -2.99 -15.84 -11.15
CA LEU A 109 -2.84 -14.95 -10.00
C LEU A 109 -2.17 -15.62 -8.79
N PRO A 110 -2.51 -16.88 -8.40
CA PRO A 110 -1.79 -17.57 -7.33
C PRO A 110 -0.29 -17.78 -7.63
N GLN A 111 0.09 -17.88 -8.90
CA GLN A 111 1.49 -18.04 -9.31
C GLN A 111 2.27 -16.72 -9.20
N ILE A 112 1.72 -15.63 -9.72
CA ILE A 112 2.41 -14.33 -9.74
C ILE A 112 2.38 -13.62 -8.38
N ASN A 113 1.38 -13.89 -7.54
CA ASN A 113 1.26 -13.32 -6.19
C ASN A 113 1.79 -14.25 -5.08
N GLY A 114 2.38 -15.38 -5.43
CA GLY A 114 2.94 -16.32 -4.46
C GLY A 114 4.05 -15.75 -3.58
N TRP A 115 4.69 -14.67 -4.00
CA TRP A 115 5.68 -13.94 -3.22
C TRP A 115 5.06 -13.16 -2.03
N MET A 116 3.78 -12.76 -2.14
CA MET A 116 3.02 -12.05 -1.09
C MET A 116 2.37 -12.98 -0.07
N THR A 117 2.62 -14.29 -0.11
CA THR A 117 2.06 -15.24 0.85
C THR A 117 3.14 -15.84 1.73
N PRO A 118 2.89 -15.97 3.05
CA PRO A 118 3.84 -16.62 3.97
C PRO A 118 4.13 -18.08 3.56
N ALA A 119 3.08 -18.82 3.19
CA ALA A 119 3.16 -20.19 2.70
C ALA A 119 2.05 -20.45 1.67
N PRO A 120 2.20 -21.43 0.78
CA PRO A 120 1.14 -21.83 -0.14
C PRO A 120 -0.11 -22.28 0.60
N PHE A 121 -1.28 -21.79 0.15
CA PHE A 121 -2.59 -22.25 0.62
C PHE A 121 -3.62 -22.16 -0.51
N ALA A 122 -4.74 -22.86 -0.36
CA ALA A 122 -5.80 -22.87 -1.36
C ALA A 122 -6.63 -21.57 -1.28
N TRP A 123 -6.80 -20.89 -2.40
CA TRP A 123 -7.68 -19.73 -2.53
C TRP A 123 -9.10 -20.23 -2.84
N SER A 124 -9.97 -20.18 -1.85
CA SER A 124 -11.31 -20.76 -1.90
C SER A 124 -12.41 -19.79 -2.36
N TRP A 125 -12.04 -18.56 -2.70
CA TRP A 125 -12.94 -17.49 -3.16
C TRP A 125 -12.90 -17.34 -4.68
N LYS A 126 -13.95 -16.72 -5.23
CA LYS A 126 -14.05 -16.30 -6.64
C LYS A 126 -14.24 -14.79 -6.76
N GLY A 127 -15.32 -14.26 -6.20
CA GLY A 127 -15.61 -12.83 -6.19
C GLY A 127 -14.94 -12.09 -5.03
N THR A 128 -15.10 -10.78 -5.04
CA THR A 128 -14.66 -9.91 -3.95
C THR A 128 -15.43 -10.19 -2.66
N GLY A 129 -16.75 -10.44 -2.77
CA GLY A 129 -17.60 -10.79 -1.62
C GLY A 129 -17.21 -12.11 -0.97
N ASP A 130 -16.82 -13.11 -1.78
CA ASP A 130 -16.30 -14.39 -1.27
C ASP A 130 -14.98 -14.19 -0.51
N TYR A 131 -14.09 -13.37 -1.05
CA TYR A 131 -12.82 -13.02 -0.40
C TYR A 131 -13.05 -12.31 0.94
N LEU A 132 -13.89 -11.28 0.99
CA LEU A 132 -14.23 -10.59 2.22
C LEU A 132 -14.86 -11.55 3.26
N SER A 133 -15.75 -12.43 2.81
CA SER A 133 -16.35 -13.47 3.67
C SER A 133 -15.32 -14.50 4.14
N HIS A 134 -14.31 -14.80 3.33
CA HIS A 134 -13.20 -15.66 3.74
C HIS A 134 -12.38 -15.00 4.86
N LEU A 135 -12.06 -13.70 4.74
CA LEU A 135 -11.37 -12.95 5.78
C LEU A 135 -12.14 -12.98 7.11
N GLU A 136 -13.47 -12.79 7.07
CA GLU A 136 -14.33 -12.88 8.27
C GLU A 136 -14.28 -14.26 8.93
N ARG A 137 -14.27 -15.34 8.13
CA ARG A 137 -14.17 -16.73 8.65
C ARG A 137 -12.82 -17.03 9.28
N VAL A 138 -11.73 -16.49 8.70
CA VAL A 138 -10.37 -16.64 9.25
C VAL A 138 -10.21 -15.83 10.54
N GLY A 139 -11.01 -14.77 10.70
CA GLY A 139 -10.99 -13.82 11.81
C GLY A 139 -9.98 -12.70 11.60
N LEU A 140 -10.38 -11.49 11.89
CA LEU A 140 -9.62 -10.28 11.64
C LEU A 140 -9.24 -9.56 12.93
N PRO A 141 -7.95 -9.27 13.18
CA PRO A 141 -7.56 -8.42 14.31
C PRO A 141 -7.85 -6.94 14.06
N VAL A 142 -7.92 -6.51 12.79
CA VAL A 142 -8.23 -5.14 12.35
C VAL A 142 -9.36 -5.15 11.32
N ASN A 143 -9.99 -4.00 11.07
CA ASN A 143 -10.95 -3.87 10.00
C ASN A 143 -10.24 -3.87 8.65
N VAL A 144 -10.82 -4.53 7.65
CA VAL A 144 -10.22 -4.67 6.32
C VAL A 144 -11.21 -4.29 5.24
N GLY A 145 -10.85 -3.33 4.39
CA GLY A 145 -11.54 -3.05 3.13
C GLY A 145 -10.67 -3.46 1.94
N THR A 146 -11.26 -3.59 0.76
CA THR A 146 -10.51 -3.92 -0.46
C THR A 146 -10.88 -2.99 -1.61
N LEU A 147 -9.91 -2.75 -2.48
CA LEU A 147 -10.14 -2.23 -3.82
C LEU A 147 -10.30 -3.42 -4.79
N ALA A 148 -10.96 -3.20 -5.92
CA ALA A 148 -10.93 -4.14 -7.05
C ALA A 148 -9.62 -3.91 -7.82
N PRO A 149 -8.66 -4.83 -7.80
CA PRO A 149 -7.38 -4.62 -8.49
C PRO A 149 -7.52 -4.91 -9.99
N HIS A 150 -6.97 -4.02 -10.83
CA HIS A 150 -7.02 -4.12 -12.29
C HIS A 150 -6.29 -5.36 -12.83
N GLY A 151 -5.18 -5.76 -12.18
CA GLY A 151 -4.42 -6.94 -12.62
C GLY A 151 -5.28 -8.20 -12.74
N PRO A 152 -5.98 -8.66 -11.70
CA PRO A 152 -6.93 -9.77 -11.77
C PRO A 152 -8.02 -9.60 -12.81
N LEU A 153 -8.60 -8.39 -12.96
CA LEU A 153 -9.62 -8.11 -13.97
C LEU A 153 -9.09 -8.35 -15.39
N ARG A 154 -7.91 -7.83 -15.70
CA ARG A 154 -7.30 -7.97 -17.02
C ARG A 154 -6.80 -9.40 -17.26
N LEU A 155 -6.22 -10.07 -16.25
CA LEU A 155 -5.81 -11.47 -16.34
C LEU A 155 -6.99 -12.39 -16.70
N GLY A 156 -8.16 -12.10 -16.14
CA GLY A 156 -9.37 -12.90 -16.39
C GLY A 156 -9.81 -12.96 -17.85
N VAL A 157 -9.50 -11.92 -18.64
CA VAL A 157 -9.98 -11.77 -20.03
C VAL A 157 -8.88 -11.69 -21.07
N HIS A 158 -7.64 -11.37 -20.69
CA HIS A 158 -6.55 -11.13 -21.63
C HIS A 158 -5.25 -11.81 -21.25
N SER A 159 -5.26 -12.54 -20.13
CA SER A 159 -4.08 -13.23 -19.60
C SER A 159 -2.90 -12.25 -19.42
N LEU A 160 -1.68 -12.70 -19.65
CA LEU A 160 -0.44 -11.89 -19.60
C LEU A 160 -0.03 -11.34 -20.98
N ALA A 161 -0.95 -11.32 -21.93
CA ALA A 161 -0.65 -10.84 -23.27
C ALA A 161 -0.41 -9.31 -23.26
N PRO A 162 0.63 -8.83 -23.95
CA PRO A 162 0.81 -7.40 -24.19
C PRO A 162 -0.23 -6.88 -25.20
N GLY A 163 -0.38 -5.56 -25.28
CA GLY A 163 -1.24 -4.88 -26.24
C GLY A 163 -2.64 -4.60 -25.71
N GLU A 164 -3.48 -4.04 -26.60
CA GLU A 164 -4.82 -3.60 -26.24
C GLU A 164 -5.80 -4.76 -26.09
N THR A 165 -6.74 -4.60 -25.18
CA THR A 165 -7.86 -5.52 -25.01
C THR A 165 -8.94 -5.27 -26.05
N SER A 166 -9.60 -6.33 -26.53
CA SER A 166 -10.76 -6.21 -27.41
C SER A 166 -11.93 -5.51 -26.72
N GLY A 167 -12.91 -5.02 -27.52
CA GLY A 167 -14.13 -4.45 -26.96
C GLY A 167 -14.90 -5.43 -26.06
N GLU A 168 -14.92 -6.73 -26.41
CA GLU A 168 -15.53 -7.78 -25.62
C GLU A 168 -14.77 -7.99 -24.28
N ALA A 169 -13.44 -8.03 -24.30
CA ALA A 169 -12.64 -8.15 -23.09
C ALA A 169 -12.86 -6.94 -22.15
N LYS A 170 -12.91 -5.70 -22.70
CA LYS A 170 -13.24 -4.50 -21.92
C LYS A 170 -14.62 -4.59 -21.27
N ARG A 171 -15.62 -5.14 -21.97
CA ARG A 171 -16.96 -5.35 -21.43
C ARG A 171 -16.95 -6.35 -20.28
N LEU A 172 -16.29 -7.50 -20.43
CA LEU A 172 -16.18 -8.53 -19.40
C LEU A 172 -15.43 -8.03 -18.15
N MET A 173 -14.34 -7.25 -18.34
CA MET A 173 -13.66 -6.58 -17.22
C MET A 173 -14.60 -5.62 -16.47
N ALA A 174 -15.38 -4.84 -17.21
CA ALA A 174 -16.32 -3.89 -16.60
C ALA A 174 -17.42 -4.60 -15.82
N GLU A 175 -17.92 -5.74 -16.29
CA GLU A 175 -18.91 -6.56 -15.59
C GLU A 175 -18.32 -7.15 -14.29
N ALA A 176 -17.08 -7.65 -14.35
CA ALA A 176 -16.39 -8.16 -13.18
C ALA A 176 -16.08 -7.04 -12.16
N LEU A 177 -15.75 -5.83 -12.64
CA LEU A 177 -15.57 -4.65 -11.79
C LEU A 177 -16.91 -4.22 -11.16
N ASP A 178 -17.99 -4.16 -11.93
CA ASP A 178 -19.32 -3.82 -11.41
C ASP A 178 -19.75 -4.79 -10.31
N ALA A 179 -19.50 -6.10 -10.50
CA ALA A 179 -19.74 -7.12 -9.47
C ALA A 179 -18.89 -6.87 -8.21
N ALA A 180 -17.58 -6.63 -8.38
CA ALA A 180 -16.70 -6.35 -7.26
C ALA A 180 -17.13 -5.11 -6.44
N LEU A 181 -17.58 -4.04 -7.12
CA LEU A 181 -18.10 -2.83 -6.49
C LEU A 181 -19.40 -3.12 -5.74
N GLN A 182 -20.33 -3.91 -6.30
CA GLN A 182 -21.57 -4.34 -5.65
C GLN A 182 -21.32 -5.25 -4.45
N GLU A 183 -20.26 -6.05 -4.47
CA GLU A 183 -19.84 -6.93 -3.40
C GLU A 183 -19.06 -6.22 -2.28
N GLY A 184 -18.79 -4.92 -2.43
CA GLY A 184 -18.26 -4.06 -1.39
C GLY A 184 -16.86 -3.51 -1.60
N ALA A 185 -16.28 -3.61 -2.80
CA ALA A 185 -15.02 -2.94 -3.10
C ALA A 185 -15.15 -1.41 -3.06
N PHE A 186 -14.16 -0.72 -2.48
CA PHE A 186 -14.16 0.73 -2.34
C PHE A 186 -13.85 1.49 -3.63
N GLY A 187 -13.37 0.79 -4.65
CA GLY A 187 -13.01 1.40 -5.92
C GLY A 187 -12.18 0.46 -6.78
N LEU A 188 -11.43 1.03 -7.71
CA LEU A 188 -10.52 0.34 -8.62
C LEU A 188 -9.08 0.77 -8.33
N SER A 189 -8.15 -0.17 -8.21
CA SER A 189 -6.73 0.12 -8.16
C SER A 189 -6.00 -0.31 -9.43
N VAL A 190 -4.99 0.46 -9.84
CA VAL A 190 -4.13 0.13 -10.97
C VAL A 190 -2.66 0.21 -10.59
N GLY A 191 -1.83 -0.69 -11.16
CA GLY A 191 -0.38 -0.65 -11.06
C GLY A 191 0.20 -0.69 -12.46
N LEU A 192 0.69 0.46 -12.95
CA LEU A 192 0.97 0.66 -14.37
C LEU A 192 2.43 0.42 -14.74
N ILE A 193 3.24 -0.09 -13.82
CA ILE A 193 4.62 -0.56 -14.06
C ILE A 193 4.75 -2.09 -14.04
N TYR A 194 3.65 -2.80 -13.71
CA TYR A 194 3.64 -4.27 -13.62
C TYR A 194 2.78 -4.89 -14.71
N PRO A 195 3.15 -6.09 -15.24
CA PRO A 195 2.21 -6.88 -16.06
C PRO A 195 1.01 -7.34 -15.20
N PRO A 196 -0.21 -7.34 -15.74
CA PRO A 196 -0.58 -6.92 -17.10
C PRO A 196 -0.92 -5.42 -17.20
N GLY A 197 -0.94 -4.66 -16.09
CA GLY A 197 -1.37 -3.26 -16.04
C GLY A 197 -0.52 -2.33 -16.91
N MET A 198 0.79 -2.61 -17.04
CA MET A 198 1.70 -1.82 -17.86
C MET A 198 1.33 -1.78 -19.37
N TYR A 199 0.57 -2.75 -19.85
CA TYR A 199 0.13 -2.83 -21.25
C TYR A 199 -1.20 -2.12 -21.52
N THR A 200 -1.83 -1.57 -20.50
CA THR A 200 -3.17 -0.98 -20.54
C THR A 200 -3.14 0.42 -21.15
N SER A 201 -4.07 0.73 -22.06
CA SER A 201 -4.23 2.09 -22.58
C SER A 201 -4.99 2.99 -21.62
N THR A 202 -4.82 4.31 -21.75
CA THR A 202 -5.59 5.29 -20.95
C THR A 202 -7.09 5.18 -21.21
N GLU A 203 -7.49 4.82 -22.44
CA GLU A 203 -8.88 4.62 -22.84
C GLU A 203 -9.51 3.45 -22.08
N GLU A 204 -8.77 2.34 -21.89
CA GLU A 204 -9.24 1.21 -21.07
C GLU A 204 -9.42 1.65 -19.61
N LEU A 205 -8.46 2.38 -19.05
CA LEU A 205 -8.56 2.92 -17.70
C LEU A 205 -9.75 3.88 -17.54
N SER A 206 -9.93 4.81 -18.47
CA SER A 206 -11.08 5.75 -18.48
C SER A 206 -12.42 5.01 -18.59
N TYR A 207 -12.47 3.93 -19.39
CA TYR A 207 -13.68 3.10 -19.53
C TYR A 207 -14.07 2.45 -18.20
N LEU A 208 -13.12 1.88 -17.46
CA LEU A 208 -13.34 1.29 -16.15
C LEU A 208 -13.61 2.35 -15.08
N ALA A 209 -12.86 3.46 -15.09
CA ALA A 209 -13.04 4.56 -14.13
C ALA A 209 -14.44 5.18 -14.17
N ARG A 210 -15.11 5.21 -15.33
CA ARG A 210 -16.52 5.64 -15.42
C ARG A 210 -17.47 4.73 -14.62
N ARG A 211 -17.16 3.43 -14.48
CA ARG A 211 -17.94 2.51 -13.63
C ARG A 211 -17.77 2.87 -12.15
N VAL A 212 -16.53 3.09 -11.74
CA VAL A 212 -16.21 3.51 -10.38
C VAL A 212 -16.86 4.86 -10.02
N ALA A 213 -16.84 5.82 -10.95
CA ALA A 213 -17.45 7.13 -10.74
C ALA A 213 -18.95 7.05 -10.41
N ARG A 214 -19.70 6.13 -11.05
CA ARG A 214 -21.14 5.93 -10.82
C ARG A 214 -21.47 5.46 -9.41
N THR A 215 -20.58 4.72 -8.78
CA THR A 215 -20.73 4.28 -7.38
C THR A 215 -20.18 5.31 -6.40
N GLY A 216 -19.53 6.39 -6.88
CA GLY A 216 -18.78 7.35 -6.05
C GLY A 216 -17.51 6.74 -5.43
N GLY A 217 -17.01 5.61 -5.94
CA GLY A 217 -15.78 4.95 -5.53
C GLY A 217 -14.52 5.77 -5.84
N VAL A 218 -13.37 5.21 -5.46
CA VAL A 218 -12.05 5.79 -5.71
C VAL A 218 -11.31 5.03 -6.82
N PHE A 219 -10.60 5.75 -7.67
CA PHE A 219 -9.64 5.22 -8.63
C PHE A 219 -8.24 5.49 -8.09
N THR A 220 -7.53 4.45 -7.63
CA THR A 220 -6.18 4.58 -7.09
C THR A 220 -5.15 4.15 -8.12
N SER A 221 -4.04 4.83 -8.21
CA SER A 221 -3.02 4.55 -9.23
C SER A 221 -1.60 4.59 -8.69
N HIS A 222 -0.92 3.44 -8.75
CA HIS A 222 0.51 3.40 -8.94
C HIS A 222 0.78 3.84 -10.39
N VAL A 223 1.30 5.04 -10.59
CA VAL A 223 1.44 5.67 -11.90
C VAL A 223 2.45 4.95 -12.81
N ARG A 224 2.39 5.20 -14.11
CA ARG A 224 3.21 4.52 -15.13
C ARG A 224 4.70 4.80 -15.03
N GLY A 225 5.08 5.88 -14.38
CA GLY A 225 6.47 6.25 -14.24
C GLY A 225 6.66 7.33 -13.20
N SER A 226 7.65 7.11 -12.35
CA SER A 226 8.00 8.00 -11.25
C SER A 226 9.36 8.68 -11.47
N SER A 227 9.90 8.64 -12.70
CA SER A 227 11.22 9.19 -13.04
C SER A 227 11.13 10.19 -14.21
N GLU A 228 11.64 9.84 -15.38
CA GLU A 228 11.63 10.71 -16.57
C GLU A 228 10.21 11.13 -16.96
N THR A 229 9.26 10.23 -16.91
CA THR A 229 7.88 10.42 -17.36
C THR A 229 6.89 10.71 -16.22
N LEU A 230 7.37 11.08 -15.03
CA LEU A 230 6.53 11.33 -13.87
C LEU A 230 5.37 12.29 -14.16
N LEU A 231 5.67 13.43 -14.76
CA LEU A 231 4.64 14.46 -15.02
C LEU A 231 3.62 14.03 -16.07
N ASP A 232 4.05 13.26 -17.08
CA ASP A 232 3.14 12.66 -18.06
C ASP A 232 2.22 11.64 -17.39
N ALA A 233 2.77 10.81 -16.49
CA ALA A 233 2.01 9.79 -15.77
C ALA A 233 1.00 10.41 -14.79
N VAL A 234 1.35 11.50 -14.12
CA VAL A 234 0.42 12.27 -13.28
C VAL A 234 -0.66 12.92 -14.14
N SER A 235 -0.29 13.53 -15.30
CA SER A 235 -1.25 14.10 -16.24
C SER A 235 -2.25 13.05 -16.73
N GLU A 236 -1.83 11.78 -16.95
CA GLU A 236 -2.72 10.68 -17.34
C GLU A 236 -3.84 10.47 -16.31
N ILE A 237 -3.50 10.33 -15.02
CA ILE A 237 -4.50 10.07 -13.98
C ILE A 237 -5.41 11.28 -13.75
N LEU A 238 -4.89 12.49 -13.82
CA LEU A 238 -5.68 13.72 -13.71
C LEU A 238 -6.67 13.85 -14.87
N ARG A 239 -6.24 13.51 -16.11
CA ARG A 239 -7.10 13.47 -17.29
C ARG A 239 -8.22 12.44 -17.10
N ILE A 240 -7.94 11.24 -16.58
CA ILE A 240 -8.95 10.24 -16.25
C ILE A 240 -9.97 10.83 -15.26
N GLY A 241 -9.52 11.54 -14.23
CA GLY A 241 -10.39 12.22 -13.27
C GLY A 241 -11.31 13.25 -13.94
N LEU A 242 -10.74 14.09 -14.79
CA LEU A 242 -11.47 15.12 -15.56
C LEU A 242 -12.52 14.50 -16.49
N GLU A 243 -12.15 13.51 -17.29
CA GLU A 243 -13.01 12.88 -18.30
C GLU A 243 -14.14 12.04 -17.72
N THR A 244 -13.95 11.49 -16.51
CA THR A 244 -14.86 10.49 -15.95
C THR A 244 -15.61 10.97 -14.71
N GLY A 245 -15.11 12.03 -14.05
CA GLY A 245 -15.64 12.52 -12.77
C GLY A 245 -15.31 11.59 -11.58
N VAL A 246 -14.44 10.58 -11.76
CA VAL A 246 -14.04 9.69 -10.68
C VAL A 246 -13.18 10.43 -9.65
N ARG A 247 -13.22 10.00 -8.39
CA ARG A 247 -12.23 10.43 -7.39
C ARG A 247 -10.90 9.78 -7.72
N VAL A 248 -9.87 10.55 -7.96
CA VAL A 248 -8.51 10.06 -8.22
C VAL A 248 -7.72 10.04 -6.92
N HIS A 249 -6.99 8.95 -6.70
CA HIS A 249 -6.02 8.85 -5.63
C HIS A 249 -4.67 8.43 -6.21
N HIS A 250 -3.69 9.33 -6.10
CA HIS A 250 -2.32 9.08 -6.51
C HIS A 250 -1.61 8.29 -5.41
N SER A 251 -1.33 7.03 -5.65
CA SER A 251 -0.61 6.15 -4.72
C SER A 251 0.85 6.56 -4.62
N HIS A 252 1.39 6.62 -3.39
CA HIS A 252 2.79 6.92 -3.06
C HIS A 252 3.43 8.01 -3.94
N ALA A 253 2.97 9.26 -3.75
CA ALA A 253 3.55 10.42 -4.45
C ALA A 253 5.07 10.50 -4.24
N GLU A 254 5.83 10.34 -5.32
CA GLU A 254 7.29 10.22 -5.27
C GLU A 254 7.95 10.69 -6.58
N ALA A 255 9.26 10.93 -6.56
CA ALA A 255 10.06 11.23 -7.74
C ALA A 255 11.37 10.43 -7.70
N VAL A 256 11.39 9.28 -8.37
CA VAL A 256 12.46 8.28 -8.28
C VAL A 256 13.73 8.71 -8.99
N GLY A 257 14.85 8.69 -8.24
CA GLY A 257 16.17 9.07 -8.70
C GLY A 257 16.48 10.55 -8.52
N ARG A 258 17.65 10.87 -7.98
CA ARG A 258 18.06 12.21 -7.53
C ARG A 258 17.85 13.31 -8.57
N ARG A 259 18.08 13.03 -9.85
CA ARG A 259 17.87 13.99 -10.94
C ARG A 259 16.41 14.35 -11.18
N HIS A 260 15.47 13.56 -10.66
CA HIS A 260 14.04 13.75 -10.81
C HIS A 260 13.36 14.38 -9.59
N TRP A 261 14.02 14.45 -8.43
CA TRP A 261 13.46 15.06 -7.22
C TRP A 261 12.86 16.46 -7.43
N PRO A 262 13.44 17.35 -8.27
CA PRO A 262 12.81 18.66 -8.55
C PRO A 262 11.41 18.57 -9.17
N LYS A 263 11.06 17.45 -9.82
CA LYS A 263 9.72 17.26 -10.40
C LYS A 263 8.63 17.12 -9.34
N LEU A 264 8.99 16.81 -8.08
CA LEU A 264 8.02 16.68 -7.00
C LEU A 264 7.24 17.97 -6.77
N ALA A 265 7.89 19.13 -6.85
CA ALA A 265 7.21 20.43 -6.76
C ALA A 265 6.20 20.62 -7.90
N GLN A 266 6.59 20.28 -9.13
CA GLN A 266 5.71 20.38 -10.30
C GLN A 266 4.52 19.41 -10.21
N LEU A 267 4.74 18.18 -9.71
CA LEU A 267 3.67 17.22 -9.43
C LEU A 267 2.64 17.82 -8.46
N LEU A 268 3.09 18.38 -7.34
CA LEU A 268 2.21 18.99 -6.34
C LEU A 268 1.43 20.19 -6.90
N GLU A 269 2.07 20.99 -7.73
CA GLU A 269 1.41 22.09 -8.45
C GLU A 269 0.33 21.59 -9.42
N MET A 270 0.61 20.53 -10.19
CA MET A 270 -0.36 19.91 -11.10
C MET A 270 -1.60 19.39 -10.34
N GLU A 271 -1.39 18.69 -9.22
CA GLU A 271 -2.49 18.18 -8.41
C GLU A 271 -3.29 19.32 -7.74
N ALA A 272 -2.62 20.38 -7.29
CA ALA A 272 -3.27 21.56 -6.72
C ALA A 272 -4.13 22.29 -7.77
N ALA A 273 -3.60 22.47 -8.98
CA ALA A 273 -4.33 23.05 -10.10
C ALA A 273 -5.55 22.20 -10.47
N ALA A 274 -5.40 20.88 -10.54
CA ALA A 274 -6.51 19.96 -10.81
C ALA A 274 -7.62 20.06 -9.75
N ARG A 275 -7.26 20.17 -8.46
CA ARG A 275 -8.23 20.41 -7.37
C ARG A 275 -8.95 21.75 -7.54
N ALA A 276 -8.24 22.81 -7.93
CA ALA A 276 -8.84 24.12 -8.18
C ALA A 276 -9.83 24.11 -9.37
N GLU A 277 -9.61 23.23 -10.35
CA GLU A 277 -10.51 22.98 -11.47
C GLU A 277 -11.68 22.04 -11.14
N GLY A 278 -11.78 21.56 -9.88
CA GLY A 278 -12.87 20.72 -9.39
C GLY A 278 -12.64 19.21 -9.58
N ILE A 279 -11.45 18.79 -10.00
CA ILE A 279 -11.09 17.37 -10.03
C ILE A 279 -10.84 16.92 -8.60
N ARG A 280 -11.52 15.87 -8.16
CA ARG A 280 -11.33 15.30 -6.82
C ARG A 280 -10.09 14.43 -6.81
N VAL A 281 -8.94 15.01 -6.48
CA VAL A 281 -7.66 14.32 -6.40
C VAL A 281 -7.11 14.37 -4.98
N SER A 282 -6.64 13.23 -4.50
CA SER A 282 -5.91 13.01 -3.26
C SER A 282 -4.66 12.17 -3.54
N ALA A 283 -3.75 12.09 -2.58
CA ALA A 283 -2.57 11.27 -2.69
C ALA A 283 -2.23 10.61 -1.35
N ASP A 284 -1.35 9.60 -1.39
CA ASP A 284 -0.71 9.06 -0.21
C ASP A 284 0.82 9.13 -0.30
N MET A 285 1.47 8.89 0.83
CA MET A 285 2.91 8.77 0.97
C MET A 285 3.30 7.87 2.13
N PHE A 286 4.39 7.16 1.99
CA PHE A 286 5.09 6.54 3.12
C PHE A 286 6.31 7.42 3.51
N PRO A 287 6.64 7.54 4.82
CA PRO A 287 7.62 8.52 5.30
C PRO A 287 9.06 8.00 5.24
N TYR A 288 9.46 7.37 4.14
CA TYR A 288 10.79 6.79 3.93
C TYR A 288 11.35 7.17 2.56
N THR A 289 12.68 7.22 2.45
CA THR A 289 13.41 7.49 1.19
C THR A 289 13.67 6.24 0.35
N VAL A 290 13.14 5.11 0.79
CA VAL A 290 13.26 3.78 0.16
C VAL A 290 11.87 3.26 -0.10
N ALA A 291 11.67 2.52 -1.19
CA ALA A 291 10.45 1.76 -1.48
C ALA A 291 10.75 0.26 -1.58
N ALA A 292 9.71 -0.55 -1.54
CA ALA A 292 9.78 -1.99 -1.77
C ALA A 292 8.89 -2.39 -2.95
N THR A 293 9.39 -3.29 -3.81
CA THR A 293 8.59 -3.84 -4.91
C THR A 293 9.17 -5.16 -5.41
N MET A 294 8.60 -5.72 -6.48
CA MET A 294 9.09 -6.92 -7.14
C MET A 294 10.31 -6.62 -8.02
N MET A 295 11.28 -7.52 -8.04
CA MET A 295 12.49 -7.39 -8.87
C MET A 295 12.17 -7.32 -10.38
N LEU A 296 11.02 -7.84 -10.82
CA LEU A 296 10.64 -7.75 -12.22
C LEU A 296 10.45 -6.30 -12.73
N ALA A 297 10.31 -5.31 -11.86
CA ALA A 297 10.19 -3.90 -12.23
C ALA A 297 11.46 -3.29 -12.88
N ILE A 298 12.61 -3.96 -12.78
CA ILE A 298 13.84 -3.50 -13.47
C ILE A 298 13.91 -3.94 -14.95
N PHE A 299 13.01 -4.83 -15.39
CA PHE A 299 13.08 -5.41 -16.73
C PHE A 299 12.21 -4.65 -17.75
N PRO A 300 12.66 -4.55 -19.01
CA PRO A 300 11.89 -3.83 -20.03
C PRO A 300 10.55 -4.53 -20.34
N PRO A 301 9.47 -3.77 -20.64
CA PRO A 301 8.12 -4.31 -20.83
C PRO A 301 8.03 -5.47 -21.84
N TRP A 302 8.77 -5.40 -22.95
CA TRP A 302 8.77 -6.44 -23.96
C TRP A 302 9.29 -7.79 -23.44
N SER A 303 10.23 -7.75 -22.48
CA SER A 303 10.81 -8.98 -21.88
C SER A 303 9.86 -9.65 -20.90
N LEU A 304 8.84 -8.94 -20.43
CA LEU A 304 7.82 -9.43 -19.49
C LEU A 304 6.59 -10.02 -20.19
N ALA A 305 6.57 -10.05 -21.53
CA ALA A 305 5.50 -10.72 -22.28
C ALA A 305 5.47 -12.22 -21.94
N GLY A 306 4.29 -12.72 -21.56
CA GLY A 306 4.12 -14.07 -21.02
C GLY A 306 4.44 -14.19 -19.50
N GLY A 307 4.62 -13.04 -18.81
CA GLY A 307 4.87 -12.99 -17.37
C GLY A 307 6.23 -13.53 -16.94
N LEU A 308 6.33 -13.97 -15.68
CA LEU A 308 7.57 -14.55 -15.13
C LEU A 308 8.11 -15.74 -15.94
N PRO A 309 7.31 -16.74 -16.36
CA PRO A 309 7.82 -17.81 -17.20
C PRO A 309 8.47 -17.31 -18.49
N GLY A 310 7.84 -16.35 -19.16
CA GLY A 310 8.39 -15.75 -20.38
C GLY A 310 9.70 -14.99 -20.14
N LEU A 311 9.79 -14.24 -19.05
CA LEU A 311 11.04 -13.57 -18.65
C LEU A 311 12.16 -14.59 -18.38
N ILE A 312 11.88 -15.64 -17.58
CA ILE A 312 12.87 -16.66 -17.22
C ILE A 312 13.43 -17.35 -18.47
N GLU A 313 12.58 -17.72 -19.44
CA GLU A 313 13.03 -18.32 -20.69
C GLU A 313 13.93 -17.38 -21.50
N ARG A 314 13.59 -16.08 -21.55
CA ARG A 314 14.45 -15.08 -22.23
C ARG A 314 15.78 -14.89 -21.51
N LEU A 315 15.79 -14.91 -20.17
CA LEU A 315 17.03 -14.79 -19.39
C LEU A 315 17.95 -16.02 -19.55
N LYS A 316 17.42 -17.21 -19.82
CA LYS A 316 18.19 -18.42 -20.15
C LYS A 316 18.77 -18.38 -21.56
N ASN A 317 18.14 -17.66 -22.49
CA ASN A 317 18.62 -17.51 -23.86
C ASN A 317 19.69 -16.41 -23.93
N ALA A 318 20.90 -16.73 -24.35
CA ALA A 318 22.03 -15.79 -24.32
C ALA A 318 21.78 -14.53 -25.17
N GLN A 319 21.14 -14.66 -26.35
CA GLN A 319 20.86 -13.54 -27.23
C GLN A 319 19.76 -12.61 -26.66
N GLU A 320 18.68 -13.19 -26.14
CA GLU A 320 17.60 -12.40 -25.51
C GLU A 320 18.08 -11.76 -24.19
N ARG A 321 18.88 -12.46 -23.40
CA ARG A 321 19.51 -11.93 -22.18
C ARG A 321 20.35 -10.70 -22.49
N GLU A 322 21.20 -10.76 -23.53
CA GLU A 322 22.01 -9.60 -23.95
C GLU A 322 21.13 -8.47 -24.46
N ARG A 323 20.08 -8.77 -25.21
CA ARG A 323 19.09 -7.76 -25.65
C ARG A 323 18.40 -7.06 -24.47
N ILE A 324 18.07 -7.78 -23.39
CA ILE A 324 17.52 -7.22 -22.16
C ILE A 324 18.54 -6.28 -21.51
N ARG A 325 19.80 -6.71 -21.36
CA ARG A 325 20.90 -5.88 -20.84
C ARG A 325 21.03 -4.57 -21.59
N VAL A 326 21.17 -4.66 -22.91
CA VAL A 326 21.28 -3.48 -23.78
C VAL A 326 20.09 -2.56 -23.61
N SER A 327 18.87 -3.11 -23.49
CA SER A 327 17.67 -2.29 -23.26
C SER A 327 17.73 -1.53 -21.94
N ILE A 328 18.14 -2.18 -20.85
CA ILE A 328 18.29 -1.54 -19.52
C ILE A 328 19.28 -0.39 -19.59
N ASP A 329 20.43 -0.61 -20.24
CA ASP A 329 21.54 0.36 -20.27
C ASP A 329 21.25 1.55 -21.21
N THR A 330 20.57 1.31 -22.33
CA THR A 330 20.49 2.29 -23.42
C THR A 330 19.12 2.95 -23.57
N VAL A 331 18.01 2.25 -23.28
CA VAL A 331 16.68 2.79 -23.51
C VAL A 331 16.35 3.88 -22.48
N SER A 332 16.12 5.09 -22.97
CA SER A 332 15.60 6.18 -22.13
C SER A 332 14.08 6.06 -22.02
N PRO A 333 13.52 6.24 -20.82
CA PRO A 333 12.08 6.29 -20.62
C PRO A 333 11.40 7.30 -21.56
N SER A 334 10.26 6.89 -22.10
CA SER A 334 9.52 7.67 -23.10
C SER A 334 8.01 7.52 -22.92
N TRP A 335 7.29 8.51 -23.44
CA TRP A 335 5.84 8.59 -23.42
C TRP A 335 5.30 8.76 -24.86
N PRO A 336 4.16 8.17 -25.24
CA PRO A 336 3.34 7.23 -24.48
C PRO A 336 3.93 5.81 -24.44
N PRO A 337 3.64 5.02 -23.38
CA PRO A 337 4.26 3.73 -23.13
C PRO A 337 3.85 2.62 -24.12
N TRP A 338 2.72 2.76 -24.81
CA TRP A 338 2.20 1.80 -25.80
C TRP A 338 2.81 1.95 -27.19
N ARG A 339 3.74 2.89 -27.40
CA ARG A 339 4.56 2.89 -28.61
C ARG A 339 5.47 1.68 -28.63
N GLU A 340 5.72 1.13 -29.81
CA GLU A 340 6.68 0.03 -29.97
C GLU A 340 8.02 0.39 -29.30
N GLY A 341 8.49 -0.49 -28.40
CA GLY A 341 9.69 -0.25 -27.58
C GLY A 341 9.52 0.78 -26.47
N GLY A 342 8.31 1.29 -26.22
CA GLY A 342 8.04 2.23 -25.13
C GLY A 342 8.31 1.63 -23.76
N TRP A 343 9.03 2.39 -22.92
CA TRP A 343 9.32 2.03 -21.54
C TRP A 343 9.21 3.30 -20.67
N PRO A 344 8.12 3.52 -19.96
CA PRO A 344 7.90 4.78 -19.23
C PRO A 344 8.77 4.89 -17.96
N HIS A 345 9.28 3.79 -17.43
CA HIS A 345 10.02 3.77 -16.17
C HIS A 345 11.15 2.74 -16.20
N ASN A 346 12.37 3.20 -16.46
CA ASN A 346 13.60 2.39 -16.34
C ASN A 346 14.23 2.65 -14.97
N LEU A 347 13.95 1.79 -14.00
CA LEU A 347 14.34 1.94 -12.62
C LEU A 347 15.86 1.98 -12.44
N VAL A 348 16.58 1.07 -13.10
CA VAL A 348 18.05 1.03 -13.05
C VAL A 348 18.66 2.32 -13.58
N LYS A 349 18.12 2.87 -14.67
CA LYS A 349 18.59 4.15 -15.23
C LYS A 349 18.29 5.33 -14.33
N ALA A 350 17.19 5.26 -13.54
CA ALA A 350 16.80 6.31 -12.61
C ALA A 350 17.72 6.37 -11.39
N VAL A 351 18.05 5.22 -10.77
CA VAL A 351 18.76 5.18 -9.49
C VAL A 351 20.15 4.53 -9.54
N GLY A 352 20.43 3.61 -10.47
CA GLY A 352 21.67 2.83 -10.54
C GLY A 352 21.58 1.45 -9.87
N TRP A 353 22.50 0.56 -10.24
CA TRP A 353 22.60 -0.80 -9.71
C TRP A 353 22.97 -0.83 -8.21
N ASP A 354 23.65 0.19 -7.74
CA ASP A 354 24.09 0.38 -6.35
C ASP A 354 22.98 0.88 -5.40
N ARG A 355 21.81 1.23 -5.93
CA ARG A 355 20.63 1.72 -5.19
C ARG A 355 19.45 0.76 -5.18
N ILE A 356 19.60 -0.39 -5.80
CA ILE A 356 18.59 -1.45 -5.80
C ILE A 356 19.15 -2.62 -5.01
N ARG A 357 18.41 -3.08 -3.99
CA ARG A 357 18.81 -4.19 -3.10
C ARG A 357 17.86 -5.37 -3.22
N VAL A 358 18.37 -6.56 -3.09
CA VAL A 358 17.55 -7.76 -2.89
C VAL A 358 16.91 -7.69 -1.50
N SER A 359 15.59 -7.68 -1.41
CA SER A 359 14.86 -7.71 -0.13
C SER A 359 14.50 -9.12 0.31
N THR A 360 14.11 -9.97 -0.64
CA THR A 360 13.60 -11.31 -0.37
C THR A 360 13.96 -12.24 -1.51
N VAL A 361 14.26 -13.49 -1.17
CA VAL A 361 14.40 -14.62 -2.12
C VAL A 361 13.45 -15.75 -1.72
N GLY A 362 13.10 -16.60 -2.68
CA GLY A 362 12.19 -17.73 -2.47
C GLY A 362 12.85 -18.94 -1.79
N SER A 363 14.17 -19.09 -1.89
CA SER A 363 14.91 -20.26 -1.40
C SER A 363 16.02 -19.94 -0.43
N ASP A 364 16.28 -20.84 0.52
CA ASP A 364 17.36 -20.72 1.50
C ASP A 364 18.76 -20.68 0.82
N ARG A 365 18.87 -21.28 -0.35
CA ARG A 365 20.13 -21.33 -1.13
C ARG A 365 20.67 -19.94 -1.44
N ASN A 366 19.80 -18.98 -1.72
CA ASN A 366 20.16 -17.63 -2.11
C ASN A 366 19.93 -16.59 -1.01
N ARG A 367 19.60 -17.01 0.22
CA ARG A 367 19.32 -16.10 1.36
C ARG A 367 20.45 -15.11 1.64
N SER A 368 21.70 -15.49 1.36
CA SER A 368 22.85 -14.57 1.50
C SER A 368 22.81 -13.36 0.57
N ALA A 369 21.96 -13.36 -0.46
CA ALA A 369 21.76 -12.21 -1.35
C ALA A 369 20.88 -11.11 -0.70
N GLU A 370 20.08 -11.46 0.31
CA GLU A 370 19.18 -10.51 0.96
C GLU A 370 19.93 -9.39 1.68
N GLY A 371 19.60 -8.16 1.34
CA GLY A 371 20.25 -6.94 1.82
C GLY A 371 21.41 -6.44 0.94
N MET A 372 21.91 -7.25 -0.01
CA MET A 372 22.94 -6.81 -0.95
C MET A 372 22.33 -5.89 -2.01
N THR A 373 23.04 -4.82 -2.39
CA THR A 373 22.76 -4.12 -3.63
C THR A 373 23.03 -5.02 -4.83
N LEU A 374 22.44 -4.71 -5.99
CA LEU A 374 22.68 -5.51 -7.19
C LEU A 374 24.16 -5.45 -7.62
N GLU A 375 24.84 -4.33 -7.36
CA GLU A 375 26.28 -4.21 -7.58
C GLU A 375 27.09 -5.09 -6.61
N GLU A 376 26.73 -5.12 -5.32
CA GLU A 376 27.34 -6.01 -4.33
C GLU A 376 27.12 -7.49 -4.66
N LEU A 377 25.91 -7.84 -5.11
CA LEU A 377 25.57 -9.18 -5.58
C LEU A 377 26.45 -9.58 -6.77
N GLY A 378 26.66 -8.66 -7.72
CA GLY A 378 27.55 -8.86 -8.86
C GLY A 378 28.96 -9.18 -8.41
N ARG A 379 29.52 -8.34 -7.54
CA ARG A 379 30.88 -8.54 -6.98
C ARG A 379 31.01 -9.88 -6.24
N ALA A 380 30.03 -10.21 -5.41
CA ALA A 380 30.01 -11.46 -4.64
C ALA A 380 29.96 -12.71 -5.53
N ARG A 381 29.35 -12.62 -6.71
CA ARG A 381 29.23 -13.72 -7.68
C ARG A 381 30.32 -13.70 -8.77
N GLY A 382 31.26 -12.74 -8.73
CA GLY A 382 32.27 -12.56 -9.77
C GLY A 382 31.71 -12.26 -11.16
N ARG A 383 30.60 -11.51 -11.21
CA ARG A 383 29.84 -11.11 -12.42
C ARG A 383 29.50 -9.62 -12.36
N ASP A 384 29.03 -9.07 -13.46
CA ASP A 384 28.37 -7.76 -13.41
C ASP A 384 26.99 -7.87 -12.73
N ALA A 385 26.40 -6.71 -12.36
CA ALA A 385 25.15 -6.63 -11.63
C ALA A 385 23.99 -7.26 -12.41
N PHE A 386 23.89 -7.01 -13.73
CA PHE A 386 22.83 -7.56 -14.55
C PHE A 386 22.89 -9.09 -14.62
N ASP A 387 24.06 -9.66 -14.88
CA ASP A 387 24.20 -11.11 -14.95
C ASP A 387 23.94 -11.78 -13.61
N ALA A 388 24.37 -11.17 -12.51
CA ALA A 388 24.13 -11.69 -11.18
C ALA A 388 22.65 -11.73 -10.81
N ILE A 389 21.90 -10.67 -11.15
CA ILE A 389 20.45 -10.64 -10.89
C ILE A 389 19.67 -11.53 -11.87
N ALA A 390 20.09 -11.61 -13.14
CA ALA A 390 19.46 -12.51 -14.11
C ALA A 390 19.59 -13.98 -13.67
N ASP A 391 20.76 -14.38 -13.19
CA ASP A 391 20.98 -15.72 -12.64
C ASP A 391 20.16 -15.95 -11.37
N LEU A 392 20.04 -14.95 -10.49
CA LEU A 392 19.18 -15.04 -9.29
C LEU A 392 17.72 -15.21 -9.68
N MET A 393 17.21 -14.41 -10.63
CA MET A 393 15.84 -14.54 -11.13
C MET A 393 15.55 -15.93 -11.70
N ILE A 394 16.48 -16.51 -12.45
CA ILE A 394 16.35 -17.88 -12.96
C ILE A 394 16.30 -18.89 -11.81
N GLN A 395 17.20 -18.75 -10.82
CA GLN A 395 17.31 -19.67 -9.69
C GLN A 395 16.10 -19.66 -8.76
N GLU A 396 15.47 -18.48 -8.61
CA GLU A 396 14.32 -18.24 -7.75
C GLU A 396 12.97 -18.26 -8.50
N GLU A 397 13.00 -18.64 -9.78
CA GLU A 397 11.80 -18.65 -10.65
C GLU A 397 11.05 -17.31 -10.62
N GLY A 398 11.80 -16.21 -10.52
CA GLY A 398 11.28 -14.86 -10.44
C GLY A 398 10.81 -14.39 -9.06
N ASN A 399 10.83 -15.25 -8.04
CA ASN A 399 10.41 -14.90 -6.67
C ASN A 399 11.50 -14.10 -5.93
N VAL A 400 11.77 -12.90 -6.41
CA VAL A 400 12.77 -11.97 -5.84
C VAL A 400 12.11 -10.62 -5.60
N GLY A 401 12.16 -10.17 -4.35
CA GLY A 401 11.77 -8.82 -3.96
C GLY A 401 12.94 -7.86 -3.97
N GLN A 402 12.65 -6.56 -4.03
CA GLN A 402 13.67 -5.52 -3.99
C GLN A 402 13.29 -4.35 -3.10
N PHE A 403 14.32 -3.66 -2.60
CA PHE A 403 14.25 -2.29 -2.13
C PHE A 403 14.88 -1.37 -3.18
N VAL A 404 14.30 -0.19 -3.32
CA VAL A 404 14.80 0.87 -4.20
C VAL A 404 15.09 2.08 -3.34
N GLU A 405 16.35 2.51 -3.29
CA GLU A 405 16.76 3.73 -2.61
C GLU A 405 16.59 4.95 -3.53
N ASP A 406 16.70 6.15 -2.94
CA ASP A 406 16.58 7.42 -3.66
C ASP A 406 15.24 7.61 -4.41
N ILE A 407 14.14 7.03 -3.89
CA ILE A 407 12.79 7.27 -4.42
C ILE A 407 12.31 8.70 -4.16
N SER A 408 12.73 9.29 -3.07
CA SER A 408 12.63 10.70 -2.72
C SER A 408 13.75 11.03 -1.74
N GLY A 409 14.32 12.23 -1.83
CA GLY A 409 15.26 12.71 -0.81
C GLY A 409 14.55 13.12 0.48
N GLU A 410 15.30 13.29 1.57
CA GLU A 410 14.74 13.77 2.84
C GLU A 410 13.99 15.11 2.69
N GLU A 411 14.47 16.01 1.85
CA GLU A 411 13.78 17.28 1.52
C GLU A 411 12.46 17.03 0.78
N GLY A 412 12.42 16.03 -0.11
CA GLY A 412 11.20 15.60 -0.79
C GLY A 412 10.18 15.05 0.19
N ILE A 413 10.60 14.16 1.09
CA ILE A 413 9.74 13.66 2.17
C ILE A 413 9.22 14.81 3.04
N ALA A 414 10.09 15.74 3.47
CA ALA A 414 9.68 16.91 4.25
C ALA A 414 8.68 17.79 3.49
N THR A 415 8.82 17.91 2.17
CA THR A 415 7.88 18.64 1.31
C THR A 415 6.51 17.96 1.27
N LEU A 416 6.45 16.63 1.11
CA LEU A 416 5.21 15.85 1.14
C LEU A 416 4.55 15.85 2.53
N VAL A 417 5.35 15.78 3.59
CA VAL A 417 4.87 15.87 4.99
C VAL A 417 4.13 17.18 5.26
N LYS A 418 4.50 18.26 4.61
CA LYS A 418 3.82 19.56 4.76
C LYS A 418 2.51 19.70 3.97
N GLN A 419 2.20 18.76 3.05
CA GLN A 419 0.96 18.81 2.26
C GLN A 419 -0.23 18.29 3.06
N ARG A 420 -1.33 19.06 3.09
CA ARG A 420 -2.52 18.72 3.88
C ARG A 420 -3.40 17.62 3.28
N ASP A 421 -3.32 17.43 1.97
CA ASP A 421 -4.19 16.53 1.19
C ASP A 421 -3.52 15.19 0.87
N ILE A 422 -2.37 14.90 1.50
CA ILE A 422 -1.63 13.64 1.34
C ILE A 422 -1.80 12.81 2.62
N ALA A 423 -2.37 11.61 2.49
CA ALA A 423 -2.49 10.66 3.59
C ALA A 423 -1.15 9.96 3.87
N PHE A 424 -0.92 9.59 5.14
CA PHE A 424 0.20 8.71 5.47
C PHE A 424 -0.25 7.25 5.36
N VAL A 425 0.62 6.40 4.81
CA VAL A 425 0.38 4.97 4.59
C VAL A 425 1.62 4.15 4.90
N THR A 426 1.49 2.82 4.87
CA THR A 426 2.66 1.94 4.99
C THR A 426 3.21 1.52 3.63
N ASP A 427 2.36 1.27 2.65
CA ASP A 427 2.71 0.62 1.37
C ASP A 427 3.53 -0.66 1.59
N ALA A 428 3.15 -1.44 2.60
CA ALA A 428 3.99 -2.51 3.10
C ALA A 428 3.20 -3.66 3.70
N ASN A 429 3.88 -4.81 3.80
CA ASN A 429 3.50 -5.93 4.66
C ASN A 429 4.72 -6.80 5.00
N ASP A 430 4.60 -7.63 6.04
CA ASP A 430 5.54 -8.71 6.31
C ASP A 430 4.94 -10.03 5.83
N TYR A 431 5.60 -10.67 4.89
CA TYR A 431 5.19 -11.97 4.34
C TYR A 431 5.87 -13.15 5.05
N GLY A 432 6.57 -12.92 6.16
CA GLY A 432 7.31 -13.94 6.89
C GLY A 432 8.58 -14.42 6.19
N LYS A 433 8.98 -13.80 5.10
CA LYS A 433 10.15 -14.14 4.28
C LYS A 433 11.08 -12.93 4.17
N GLY A 434 12.37 -13.18 4.02
CA GLY A 434 13.37 -12.15 3.77
C GLY A 434 13.33 -10.99 4.75
N LYS A 435 13.63 -9.82 4.21
CA LYS A 435 13.56 -8.55 4.93
C LYS A 435 12.29 -7.80 4.49
N PRO A 436 11.28 -7.64 5.38
CA PRO A 436 10.12 -6.79 5.07
C PRO A 436 10.55 -5.34 4.92
N TYR A 437 9.72 -4.56 4.25
CA TYR A 437 9.91 -3.12 4.17
C TYR A 437 9.70 -2.49 5.57
N PRO A 438 10.62 -1.63 6.06
CA PRO A 438 10.53 -1.07 7.42
C PRO A 438 9.22 -0.34 7.74
N ALA A 439 8.55 0.22 6.73
CA ALA A 439 7.25 0.86 6.89
C ALA A 439 6.16 -0.07 7.44
N ALA A 440 6.29 -1.39 7.24
CA ALA A 440 5.39 -2.38 7.85
C ALA A 440 5.43 -2.36 9.39
N TYR A 441 6.46 -1.74 9.97
CA TYR A 441 6.70 -1.69 11.42
C TYR A 441 6.80 -0.27 11.98
N GLY A 442 6.98 0.76 11.14
CA GLY A 442 7.35 2.08 11.63
C GLY A 442 6.73 3.30 10.97
N SER A 443 5.88 3.18 9.94
CA SER A 443 5.40 4.31 9.14
C SER A 443 4.71 5.40 9.99
N PHE A 444 3.66 5.05 10.72
CA PHE A 444 2.89 6.00 11.52
C PHE A 444 3.68 6.54 12.73
N PRO A 445 4.38 5.69 13.50
CA PRO A 445 5.25 6.17 14.58
C PRO A 445 6.37 7.09 14.11
N ARG A 446 6.94 6.86 12.90
CA ARG A 446 7.93 7.75 12.30
C ARG A 446 7.37 9.15 12.06
N VAL A 447 6.13 9.27 11.56
CA VAL A 447 5.48 10.57 11.39
C VAL A 447 5.35 11.28 12.73
N LEU A 448 4.85 10.60 13.76
CA LEU A 448 4.63 11.18 15.08
C LEU A 448 5.94 11.51 15.80
N GLY A 449 6.89 10.58 15.80
CA GLY A 449 8.17 10.74 16.51
C GLY A 449 9.12 11.70 15.79
N ARG A 450 9.30 11.54 14.49
CA ARG A 450 10.26 12.33 13.73
C ARG A 450 9.67 13.67 13.28
N TYR A 451 8.62 13.65 12.46
CA TYR A 451 8.17 14.86 11.78
C TYR A 451 7.29 15.77 12.64
N VAL A 452 6.58 15.22 13.64
CA VAL A 452 5.85 16.02 14.63
C VAL A 452 6.79 16.43 15.76
N ARG A 453 7.29 15.47 16.57
CA ARG A 453 8.01 15.77 17.83
C ARG A 453 9.40 16.33 17.59
N LYS A 454 10.24 15.70 16.76
CA LYS A 454 11.65 16.08 16.61
C LYS A 454 11.86 17.25 15.64
N GLU A 455 11.17 17.23 14.50
CA GLU A 455 11.39 18.21 13.42
C GLU A 455 10.32 19.32 13.38
N GLY A 456 9.15 19.15 14.02
CA GLY A 456 8.10 20.17 14.07
C GLY A 456 7.52 20.56 12.71
N LEU A 457 7.55 19.66 11.71
CA LEU A 457 7.10 19.96 10.35
C LEU A 457 5.58 20.04 10.23
N LEU A 458 4.85 19.38 11.13
CA LEU A 458 3.39 19.45 11.23
C LEU A 458 2.94 19.30 12.69
N THR A 459 1.74 19.78 12.99
CA THR A 459 1.16 19.66 14.32
C THR A 459 0.65 18.24 14.58
N LEU A 460 0.62 17.83 15.84
CA LEU A 460 0.10 16.51 16.23
C LEU A 460 -1.38 16.30 15.79
N PRO A 461 -2.32 17.26 15.97
CA PRO A 461 -3.68 17.11 15.45
C PRO A 461 -3.73 16.92 13.93
N GLU A 462 -2.90 17.63 13.16
CA GLU A 462 -2.86 17.50 11.69
C GLU A 462 -2.27 16.13 11.28
N ALA A 463 -1.25 15.64 11.97
CA ALA A 463 -0.70 14.29 11.73
C ALA A 463 -1.78 13.23 11.94
N VAL A 464 -2.49 13.28 13.06
CA VAL A 464 -3.59 12.35 13.38
C VAL A 464 -4.70 12.45 12.33
N ARG A 465 -5.12 13.66 11.92
CA ARG A 465 -6.12 13.84 10.85
C ARG A 465 -5.71 13.12 9.56
N ARG A 466 -4.46 13.22 9.15
CA ARG A 466 -3.94 12.60 7.92
C ARG A 466 -3.76 11.09 8.02
N MET A 467 -3.81 10.53 9.23
CA MET A 467 -3.78 9.09 9.49
C MET A 467 -5.17 8.50 9.75
N THR A 468 -6.21 9.35 9.88
CA THR A 468 -7.54 8.92 10.36
C THR A 468 -8.68 9.47 9.50
N SER A 469 -9.14 10.70 9.72
CA SER A 469 -10.32 11.24 9.01
C SER A 469 -10.06 11.55 7.54
N LEU A 470 -8.83 11.92 7.15
CA LEU A 470 -8.51 12.12 5.74
C LEU A 470 -8.65 10.80 4.95
N PRO A 471 -7.97 9.69 5.32
CA PRO A 471 -8.17 8.41 4.65
C PRO A 471 -9.63 7.92 4.73
N ALA A 472 -10.33 8.11 5.86
CA ALA A 472 -11.75 7.79 5.96
C ALA A 472 -12.59 8.55 4.92
N SER A 473 -12.34 9.85 4.73
CA SER A 473 -13.06 10.69 3.76
C SER A 473 -12.79 10.29 2.30
N ILE A 474 -11.56 9.88 1.99
CA ILE A 474 -11.18 9.36 0.66
C ILE A 474 -12.01 8.11 0.32
N LEU A 475 -12.20 7.23 1.30
CA LEU A 475 -12.98 6.00 1.14
C LEU A 475 -14.50 6.21 1.26
N GLY A 476 -14.95 7.31 1.86
CA GLY A 476 -16.35 7.55 2.19
C GLY A 476 -16.80 6.80 3.45
N LEU A 477 -15.89 6.54 4.39
CA LEU A 477 -16.21 5.98 5.71
C LEU A 477 -16.67 7.11 6.64
N GLU A 478 -17.90 7.02 7.13
CA GLU A 478 -18.50 8.09 7.95
C GLU A 478 -18.30 7.88 9.45
N ASP A 479 -18.32 6.63 9.91
CA ASP A 479 -18.33 6.25 11.33
C ASP A 479 -16.97 5.72 11.83
N ARG A 480 -15.89 5.94 11.09
CA ARG A 480 -14.52 5.56 11.44
C ARG A 480 -13.54 6.69 11.16
N GLY A 481 -12.37 6.64 11.78
CA GLY A 481 -11.33 7.68 11.63
C GLY A 481 -11.64 8.97 12.40
N VAL A 482 -12.67 8.96 13.23
CA VAL A 482 -13.04 10.08 14.11
C VAL A 482 -13.52 9.57 15.47
N LEU A 483 -13.21 10.31 16.56
CA LEU A 483 -13.78 10.06 17.88
C LEU A 483 -14.97 10.99 18.07
N ARG A 484 -16.16 10.46 17.87
CA ARG A 484 -17.43 11.15 18.16
C ARG A 484 -18.47 10.16 18.66
N GLU A 485 -19.47 10.64 19.40
CA GLU A 485 -20.59 9.80 19.83
C GLU A 485 -21.27 9.12 18.62
N GLY A 486 -21.52 7.83 18.73
CA GLY A 486 -22.09 6.97 17.69
C GLY A 486 -21.07 6.35 16.72
N ALA A 487 -19.83 6.85 16.64
CA ALA A 487 -18.77 6.24 15.83
C ALA A 487 -18.32 4.90 16.41
N PHE A 488 -17.71 4.04 15.57
CA PHE A 488 -17.06 2.83 16.04
C PHE A 488 -15.86 3.17 16.93
N ALA A 489 -15.69 2.39 17.98
CA ALA A 489 -14.62 2.58 18.93
C ALA A 489 -13.32 1.92 18.45
N ASP A 490 -12.79 2.43 17.33
CA ASP A 490 -11.44 2.17 16.87
C ASP A 490 -10.55 3.28 17.42
N ALA A 491 -9.64 2.94 18.31
CA ALA A 491 -8.82 3.92 19.00
C ALA A 491 -7.38 3.43 19.20
N VAL A 492 -6.46 4.37 19.26
CA VAL A 492 -5.07 4.16 19.66
C VAL A 492 -4.73 5.04 20.86
N VAL A 493 -4.03 4.45 21.83
CA VAL A 493 -3.46 5.16 22.97
C VAL A 493 -1.94 5.11 22.83
N PHE A 494 -1.29 6.26 22.83
CA PHE A 494 0.16 6.36 22.69
C PHE A 494 0.77 7.46 23.57
N ASP A 495 2.02 7.27 23.91
CA ASP A 495 2.82 8.27 24.60
C ASP A 495 3.45 9.23 23.58
N PRO A 496 3.08 10.51 23.53
CA PRO A 496 3.60 11.45 22.55
C PRO A 496 5.09 11.76 22.74
N GLU A 497 5.64 11.54 23.93
CA GLU A 497 7.06 11.77 24.22
C GLU A 497 7.94 10.58 23.86
N LEU A 498 7.35 9.36 23.80
CA LEU A 498 8.08 8.13 23.54
C LEU A 498 7.85 7.56 22.13
N ILE A 499 6.77 7.99 21.44
CA ILE A 499 6.41 7.43 20.14
C ILE A 499 7.54 7.60 19.13
N GLU A 500 8.01 6.48 18.57
CA GLU A 500 9.13 6.45 17.62
C GLU A 500 9.16 5.15 16.82
N ASP A 501 9.55 5.26 15.53
CA ASP A 501 9.92 4.10 14.73
C ASP A 501 11.31 3.59 15.11
N ARG A 502 11.51 2.28 15.00
CA ARG A 502 12.78 1.61 15.27
C ARG A 502 13.23 0.72 14.11
N ALA A 503 12.34 0.45 13.18
CA ALA A 503 12.62 -0.40 12.03
C ALA A 503 13.60 0.27 11.05
N SER A 504 14.57 -0.48 10.57
CA SER A 504 15.56 -0.08 9.57
C SER A 504 15.67 -1.15 8.47
N LEU A 505 16.46 -0.90 7.43
CA LEU A 505 16.74 -1.93 6.40
C LEU A 505 17.54 -3.12 6.95
N GLU A 506 18.35 -2.88 7.98
CA GLU A 506 19.14 -3.91 8.66
C GLU A 506 18.26 -4.75 9.59
N GLU A 507 17.44 -4.09 10.40
CA GLU A 507 16.56 -4.68 11.41
C GLU A 507 15.08 -4.25 11.17
N PRO A 508 14.46 -4.73 10.08
CA PRO A 508 13.17 -4.20 9.64
C PRO A 508 11.98 -4.62 10.53
N ARG A 509 12.14 -5.64 11.37
CA ARG A 509 11.09 -6.16 12.27
C ARG A 509 11.14 -5.58 13.68
N LEU A 510 11.97 -4.55 13.91
CA LEU A 510 11.94 -3.86 15.19
C LEU A 510 10.61 -3.11 15.35
N ARG A 511 9.88 -3.47 16.41
CA ARG A 511 8.59 -2.83 16.73
C ARG A 511 8.78 -1.36 17.11
N ALA A 512 7.82 -0.54 16.75
CA ALA A 512 7.74 0.84 17.19
C ALA A 512 7.63 0.91 18.72
N GLN A 513 8.06 2.04 19.27
CA GLN A 513 7.93 2.36 20.69
C GLN A 513 6.82 3.39 20.89
N GLY A 514 6.21 3.42 22.09
CA GLY A 514 5.30 4.47 22.52
C GLY A 514 3.82 4.21 22.22
N VAL A 515 3.45 3.21 21.40
CA VAL A 515 2.05 2.75 21.31
C VAL A 515 1.76 1.82 22.48
N GLU A 516 0.81 2.20 23.32
CA GLU A 516 0.48 1.44 24.55
C GLU A 516 -0.72 0.51 24.36
N MET A 517 -1.69 0.95 23.54
CA MET A 517 -2.92 0.19 23.35
C MET A 517 -3.55 0.49 22.00
N VAL A 518 -4.15 -0.54 21.41
CA VAL A 518 -4.98 -0.42 20.20
C VAL A 518 -6.31 -1.12 20.44
N LEU A 519 -7.40 -0.42 20.18
CA LEU A 519 -8.77 -0.93 20.24
C LEU A 519 -9.36 -0.97 18.83
N VAL A 520 -10.01 -2.07 18.51
CA VAL A 520 -10.78 -2.26 17.27
C VAL A 520 -12.21 -2.64 17.65
N ASN A 521 -13.18 -1.88 17.16
CA ASN A 521 -14.60 -2.10 17.50
C ASN A 521 -14.83 -2.24 19.02
N GLY A 522 -14.10 -1.43 19.82
CA GLY A 522 -14.21 -1.40 21.27
C GLY A 522 -13.52 -2.55 22.02
N LYS A 523 -12.78 -3.42 21.33
CA LYS A 523 -12.01 -4.50 21.95
C LYS A 523 -10.52 -4.22 21.83
N VAL A 524 -9.79 -4.45 22.93
CA VAL A 524 -8.33 -4.30 22.94
C VAL A 524 -7.71 -5.43 22.14
N VAL A 525 -6.97 -5.09 21.06
CA VAL A 525 -6.25 -6.04 20.20
C VAL A 525 -4.74 -6.04 20.47
N TYR A 526 -4.22 -4.94 20.99
CA TYR A 526 -2.80 -4.79 21.37
C TYR A 526 -2.68 -4.01 22.66
N ARG A 527 -1.85 -4.47 23.60
CA ARG A 527 -1.60 -3.80 24.89
C ARG A 527 -0.23 -4.19 25.42
N ALA A 528 0.48 -3.22 25.99
CA ALA A 528 1.76 -3.43 26.67
C ALA A 528 2.79 -4.22 25.83
N GLY A 529 2.86 -3.96 24.54
CA GLY A 529 3.86 -4.56 23.66
C GLY A 529 3.46 -5.92 23.05
N ALA A 530 2.22 -6.39 23.22
CA ALA A 530 1.78 -7.69 22.72
C ALA A 530 0.34 -7.68 22.17
N LEU A 531 0.07 -8.55 21.20
CA LEU A 531 -1.29 -8.85 20.76
C LEU A 531 -2.06 -9.59 21.87
N THR A 532 -3.36 -9.28 22.00
CA THR A 532 -4.25 -9.97 22.96
C THR A 532 -4.83 -11.26 22.39
N GLY A 533 -4.71 -11.50 21.09
CA GLY A 533 -5.38 -12.59 20.38
C GLY A 533 -6.85 -12.31 20.02
N ALA A 534 -7.39 -11.15 20.39
CA ALA A 534 -8.76 -10.77 20.01
C ALA A 534 -8.86 -10.49 18.50
N LEU A 535 -9.97 -10.90 17.89
CA LEU A 535 -10.25 -10.78 16.46
C LEU A 535 -11.58 -10.04 16.21
N PRO A 536 -11.72 -8.79 16.69
CA PRO A 536 -12.97 -8.03 16.58
C PRO A 536 -13.12 -7.29 15.25
N GLY A 537 -12.13 -7.36 14.38
CA GLY A 537 -12.14 -6.71 13.07
C GLY A 537 -13.25 -7.26 12.17
N VAL A 538 -13.69 -6.46 11.23
CA VAL A 538 -14.72 -6.80 10.25
C VAL A 538 -14.24 -6.52 8.83
N ALA A 539 -14.76 -7.25 7.86
CA ALA A 539 -14.59 -6.91 6.46
C ALA A 539 -15.52 -5.72 6.12
N LEU A 540 -14.91 -4.58 5.81
CA LEU A 540 -15.64 -3.37 5.42
C LEU A 540 -16.15 -3.53 3.99
N ARG A 541 -17.41 -3.15 3.78
CA ARG A 541 -18.05 -3.10 2.47
C ARG A 541 -18.57 -1.69 2.23
N ARG A 542 -18.38 -1.21 1.00
CA ARG A 542 -18.89 0.07 0.58
C ARG A 542 -20.35 0.03 0.21
#